data_60b522ba190b1189ef77764342a336c3
#
_entry.id   60b522ba190b1189ef77764342a336c3
#
_cell.length_a   1.000
_cell.length_b   1.000
_cell.length_c   1.000
_cell.angle_alpha   90.00
_cell.angle_beta   90.00
_cell.angle_gamma   90.00
#
_symmetry.space_group_name_H-M   'P 1'
#
loop_
_entity.id
_entity.type
_entity.pdbx_description
1 polymer ?
#
loop_
_entity_poly.entity_id
_entity_poly.type
_entity_poly.pdbx_seq_one_letter_code
_entity_poly.pdbx_strand_id
1 'polypeptide(L)'
;MPEEFGLKEILSIKAQIASIREVKSGETVGYERFYKCDKDTKVVTLPLGYADAFPRILSEKIEVLIGGKRCKQIGLICMDQMMVDASGVNCEVGDEVVLIGRQGNEEIRIRDICQFSGDCETSFITHFNRRLPKYYYRHGKLVHVSSMN
;
A
#
# COMPACT_ATOMS: atom_id res chain seq x y z
N MET A 1 -26.03 -2.36 -1.18
CA MET A 1 -24.68 -1.75 -1.23
C MET A 1 -24.43 -1.01 0.08
N PRO A 2 -23.19 -1.00 0.65
CA PRO A 2 -22.97 -0.36 1.97
C PRO A 2 -23.38 1.12 2.02
N GLU A 3 -23.22 1.84 0.92
CA GLU A 3 -23.54 3.27 0.81
C GLU A 3 -25.04 3.57 0.93
N GLU A 4 -25.90 2.65 0.49
CA GLU A 4 -27.37 2.77 0.63
C GLU A 4 -27.83 2.76 2.10
N PHE A 5 -27.01 2.16 2.98
CA PHE A 5 -27.28 2.08 4.43
C PHE A 5 -26.49 3.12 5.23
N GLY A 6 -25.81 4.08 4.56
CA GLY A 6 -25.00 5.09 5.22
C GLY A 6 -23.74 4.55 5.91
N LEU A 7 -23.31 3.34 5.57
CA LEU A 7 -22.08 2.74 6.12
C LEU A 7 -20.84 3.42 5.52
N LYS A 8 -19.84 3.64 6.37
CA LYS A 8 -18.56 4.24 5.98
C LYS A 8 -17.42 3.25 6.20
N GLU A 9 -16.44 3.29 5.30
CA GLU A 9 -15.16 2.60 5.51
C GLU A 9 -14.49 3.13 6.77
N ILE A 10 -14.10 2.22 7.66
CA ILE A 10 -13.48 2.56 8.95
C ILE A 10 -12.02 2.14 9.04
N LEU A 11 -11.51 1.37 8.07
CA LEU A 11 -10.14 0.91 8.03
C LEU A 11 -9.31 1.75 7.07
N SER A 12 -8.11 2.12 7.51
CA SER A 12 -7.07 2.64 6.65
C SER A 12 -5.76 1.92 6.93
N ILE A 13 -5.02 1.57 5.87
CA ILE A 13 -3.66 1.05 5.95
C ILE A 13 -2.73 2.06 5.31
N LYS A 14 -1.76 2.49 6.08
CA LYS A 14 -0.81 3.53 5.70
C LYS A 14 0.61 3.09 5.97
N ALA A 15 1.55 3.62 5.19
CA ALA A 15 2.97 3.47 5.38
C ALA A 15 3.66 4.82 5.21
N GLN A 16 4.95 4.88 5.48
CA GLN A 16 5.82 5.99 5.09
C GLN A 16 6.83 5.51 4.06
N ILE A 17 7.23 6.40 3.17
CA ILE A 17 8.30 6.10 2.21
C ILE A 17 9.60 5.86 2.99
N ALA A 18 10.18 4.67 2.87
CA ALA A 18 11.43 4.31 3.53
C ALA A 18 12.67 4.70 2.71
N SER A 19 12.56 4.64 1.38
CA SER A 19 13.65 5.07 0.48
C SER A 19 13.12 5.48 -0.88
N ILE A 20 13.89 6.28 -1.59
CA ILE A 20 13.62 6.71 -2.98
C ILE A 20 14.87 6.48 -3.80
N ARG A 21 14.72 5.93 -4.99
CA ARG A 21 15.81 5.71 -5.96
C ARG A 21 15.35 6.02 -7.37
N GLU A 22 16.25 6.59 -8.17
CA GLU A 22 16.11 6.64 -9.62
C GLU A 22 16.68 5.35 -10.21
N VAL A 23 15.85 4.63 -10.94
CA VAL A 23 16.21 3.38 -11.66
C VAL A 23 16.18 3.67 -13.14
N LYS A 24 17.26 3.36 -13.85
CA LYS A 24 17.39 3.65 -15.27
C LYS A 24 16.61 2.69 -16.14
N SER A 25 16.22 3.17 -17.32
CA SER A 25 15.63 2.32 -18.36
C SER A 25 16.52 1.10 -18.61
N GLY A 26 15.89 -0.07 -18.65
CA GLY A 26 16.57 -1.36 -18.81
C GLY A 26 17.02 -2.04 -17.52
N GLU A 27 17.10 -1.31 -16.41
CA GLU A 27 17.38 -1.91 -15.09
C GLU A 27 16.16 -2.60 -14.51
N THR A 28 16.37 -3.42 -13.47
CA THR A 28 15.33 -4.24 -12.86
C THR A 28 15.07 -3.88 -11.42
N VAL A 29 13.83 -4.12 -10.96
CA VAL A 29 13.36 -3.84 -9.60
C VAL A 29 12.91 -5.13 -8.92
N GLY A 30 13.38 -5.32 -7.67
CA GLY A 30 12.98 -6.42 -6.82
C GLY A 30 13.65 -7.76 -7.13
N TYR A 31 13.11 -8.81 -6.51
CA TYR A 31 13.61 -10.17 -6.66
C TYR A 31 13.39 -10.73 -8.07
N GLU A 32 14.24 -11.71 -8.45
CA GLU A 32 14.15 -12.47 -9.70
C GLU A 32 14.29 -11.60 -10.95
N ARG A 33 14.64 -10.31 -10.82
CA ARG A 33 14.62 -9.34 -11.92
C ARG A 33 13.29 -9.32 -12.67
N PHE A 34 12.22 -9.54 -11.92
CA PHE A 34 10.88 -9.76 -12.46
C PHE A 34 10.33 -8.53 -13.18
N TYR A 35 10.54 -7.34 -12.61
CA TYR A 35 10.13 -6.08 -13.23
C TYR A 35 11.32 -5.40 -13.88
N LYS A 36 11.21 -5.06 -15.17
CA LYS A 36 12.19 -4.28 -15.91
C LYS A 36 11.63 -2.91 -16.22
N CYS A 37 12.38 -1.85 -15.91
CA CYS A 37 11.97 -0.49 -16.19
C CYS A 37 12.11 -0.19 -17.69
N ASP A 38 11.04 0.20 -18.36
CA ASP A 38 11.04 0.60 -19.77
C ASP A 38 11.55 2.03 -19.98
N LYS A 39 11.52 2.84 -18.92
CA LYS A 39 11.99 4.23 -18.86
C LYS A 39 12.65 4.50 -17.53
N ASP A 40 13.34 5.64 -17.41
CA ASP A 40 13.84 6.13 -16.13
C ASP A 40 12.67 6.26 -15.15
N THR A 41 12.76 5.60 -14.02
CA THR A 41 11.64 5.43 -13.08
C THR A 41 12.05 5.82 -11.66
N LYS A 42 11.29 6.71 -11.04
CA LYS A 42 11.42 6.99 -9.61
C LYS A 42 10.75 5.88 -8.83
N VAL A 43 11.55 5.07 -8.15
CA VAL A 43 11.08 3.94 -7.35
C VAL A 43 11.11 4.30 -5.88
N VAL A 44 9.97 4.21 -5.21
CA VAL A 44 9.87 4.30 -3.75
C VAL A 44 9.74 2.91 -3.14
N THR A 45 10.33 2.73 -1.96
CA THR A 45 10.22 1.51 -1.17
C THR A 45 9.35 1.77 0.06
N LEU A 46 8.35 0.92 0.26
CA LEU A 46 7.47 0.91 1.43
C LEU A 46 7.87 -0.24 2.37
N PRO A 47 7.97 0.01 3.69
CA PRO A 47 8.43 -0.99 4.66
C PRO A 47 7.29 -1.91 5.13
N LEU A 48 6.57 -2.51 4.19
CA LEU A 48 5.57 -3.56 4.44
C LEU A 48 5.41 -4.47 3.21
N GLY A 49 5.06 -5.72 3.45
CA GLY A 49 4.97 -6.72 2.42
C GLY A 49 4.04 -7.88 2.76
N TYR A 50 4.38 -9.11 2.32
CA TYR A 50 3.46 -10.23 2.51
C TYR A 50 3.37 -10.69 3.97
N ALA A 51 4.34 -10.38 4.82
CA ALA A 51 4.23 -10.61 6.26
C ALA A 51 3.25 -9.65 6.95
N ASP A 52 2.78 -8.60 6.25
CA ASP A 52 1.89 -7.56 6.73
C ASP A 52 0.51 -7.60 6.05
N ALA A 53 0.14 -8.75 5.48
CA ALA A 53 -1.13 -9.03 4.79
C ALA A 53 -1.22 -8.59 3.31
N PHE A 54 -0.12 -8.26 2.66
CA PHE A 54 -0.09 -8.00 1.21
C PHE A 54 0.57 -9.16 0.45
N PRO A 55 -0.17 -10.26 0.15
CA PRO A 55 0.41 -11.47 -0.41
C PRO A 55 1.01 -11.25 -1.80
N ARG A 56 2.00 -12.09 -2.16
CA ARG A 56 2.73 -11.99 -3.44
C ARG A 56 1.84 -12.03 -4.69
N ILE A 57 0.66 -12.66 -4.60
CA ILE A 57 -0.31 -12.69 -5.71
C ILE A 57 -0.78 -11.29 -6.14
N LEU A 58 -0.64 -10.28 -5.27
CA LEU A 58 -0.97 -8.89 -5.55
C LEU A 58 0.13 -8.15 -6.33
N SER A 59 1.30 -8.76 -6.53
CA SER A 59 2.42 -8.13 -7.23
C SER A 59 2.01 -7.64 -8.62
N GLU A 60 2.32 -6.38 -8.90
CA GLU A 60 1.99 -5.62 -10.13
C GLU A 60 0.51 -5.41 -10.41
N LYS A 61 -0.37 -5.79 -9.48
CA LYS A 61 -1.82 -5.70 -9.66
C LYS A 61 -2.47 -4.59 -8.86
N ILE A 62 -1.79 -4.08 -7.84
CA ILE A 62 -2.33 -3.06 -6.95
C ILE A 62 -1.67 -1.70 -7.14
N GLU A 63 -2.36 -0.69 -6.67
CA GLU A 63 -1.89 0.67 -6.59
C GLU A 63 -1.89 1.13 -5.13
N VAL A 64 -1.16 2.22 -4.87
CA VAL A 64 -1.15 2.96 -3.61
C VAL A 64 -1.37 4.43 -3.89
N LEU A 65 -1.71 5.22 -2.88
CA LEU A 65 -1.83 6.67 -3.03
C LEU A 65 -0.60 7.35 -2.42
N ILE A 66 0.00 8.24 -3.20
CA ILE A 66 1.11 9.11 -2.78
C ILE A 66 0.77 10.54 -3.23
N GLY A 67 0.70 11.49 -2.28
CA GLY A 67 0.34 12.87 -2.61
C GLY A 67 -1.03 12.99 -3.29
N GLY A 68 -1.98 12.12 -2.98
CA GLY A 68 -3.32 12.08 -3.58
C GLY A 68 -3.38 11.55 -5.01
N LYS A 69 -2.32 10.86 -5.48
CA LYS A 69 -2.27 10.24 -6.81
C LYS A 69 -2.06 8.74 -6.70
N ARG A 70 -2.63 8.00 -7.64
CA ARG A 70 -2.44 6.55 -7.77
C ARG A 70 -1.05 6.25 -8.33
N CYS A 71 -0.33 5.38 -7.65
CA CYS A 71 1.01 4.93 -8.01
C CYS A 71 1.02 3.40 -8.05
N LYS A 72 1.52 2.82 -9.14
CA LYS A 72 1.51 1.37 -9.36
C LYS A 72 2.56 0.67 -8.51
N GLN A 73 2.19 -0.40 -7.83
CA GLN A 73 3.14 -1.33 -7.23
C GLN A 73 3.87 -2.10 -8.35
N ILE A 74 5.20 -2.16 -8.29
CA ILE A 74 6.06 -2.76 -9.31
C ILE A 74 6.99 -3.82 -8.72
N GLY A 75 7.25 -4.85 -9.50
CA GLY A 75 8.05 -6.01 -9.08
C GLY A 75 7.35 -6.88 -8.05
N LEU A 76 8.05 -7.89 -7.55
CA LEU A 76 7.47 -8.81 -6.57
C LEU A 76 7.38 -8.16 -5.19
N ILE A 77 6.24 -8.33 -4.54
CA ILE A 77 6.08 -7.99 -3.11
C ILE A 77 6.98 -8.93 -2.30
N CYS A 78 7.84 -8.32 -1.48
CA CYS A 78 8.77 -9.03 -0.60
C CYS A 78 8.12 -9.30 0.77
N MET A 79 8.86 -9.95 1.69
CA MET A 79 8.36 -10.23 3.04
C MET A 79 8.00 -8.95 3.79
N ASP A 80 8.91 -7.99 3.82
CA ASP A 80 8.85 -6.81 4.66
C ASP A 80 8.89 -5.50 3.86
N GLN A 81 8.77 -5.58 2.53
CA GLN A 81 8.81 -4.39 1.68
C GLN A 81 8.14 -4.62 0.33
N MET A 82 7.68 -3.53 -0.28
CA MET A 82 7.24 -3.48 -1.66
C MET A 82 7.73 -2.20 -2.34
N MET A 83 7.85 -2.24 -3.66
CA MET A 83 8.29 -1.12 -4.48
C MET A 83 7.13 -0.56 -5.30
N VAL A 84 7.18 0.76 -5.52
CA VAL A 84 6.12 1.51 -6.20
C VAL A 84 6.75 2.50 -7.18
N ASP A 85 6.18 2.61 -8.37
CA ASP A 85 6.54 3.65 -9.35
C ASP A 85 5.90 4.99 -8.94
N ALA A 86 6.73 5.92 -8.49
CA ALA A 86 6.34 7.27 -8.11
C ALA A 86 6.82 8.34 -9.12
N SER A 87 7.11 7.98 -10.37
CA SER A 87 7.67 8.90 -11.39
C SER A 87 6.81 10.13 -11.65
N GLY A 88 5.50 10.02 -11.46
CA GLY A 88 4.56 11.13 -11.67
C GLY A 88 4.27 11.98 -10.42
N VAL A 89 4.99 11.75 -9.31
CA VAL A 89 4.67 12.35 -8.01
C VAL A 89 5.90 13.01 -7.39
N ASN A 90 5.71 14.23 -6.89
CA ASN A 90 6.70 14.83 -5.99
C ASN A 90 6.50 14.24 -4.59
N CYS A 91 7.53 13.56 -4.08
CA CYS A 91 7.51 12.92 -2.76
C CYS A 91 8.91 12.82 -2.17
N GLU A 92 8.97 12.73 -0.85
CA GLU A 92 10.18 12.63 -0.05
C GLU A 92 10.12 11.40 0.88
N VAL A 93 11.29 10.99 1.40
CA VAL A 93 11.37 9.95 2.43
C VAL A 93 10.62 10.42 3.67
N GLY A 94 9.75 9.57 4.22
CA GLY A 94 8.88 9.88 5.35
C GLY A 94 7.47 10.30 4.94
N ASP A 95 7.21 10.62 3.67
CA ASP A 95 5.87 10.95 3.21
C ASP A 95 4.89 9.80 3.39
N GLU A 96 3.64 10.16 3.71
CA GLU A 96 2.55 9.19 3.89
C GLU A 96 2.14 8.57 2.56
N VAL A 97 2.04 7.26 2.57
CA VAL A 97 1.48 6.44 1.50
C VAL A 97 0.23 5.73 2.02
N VAL A 98 -0.86 5.78 1.27
CA VAL A 98 -2.11 5.07 1.61
C VAL A 98 -2.25 3.84 0.73
N LEU A 99 -2.32 2.66 1.36
CA LEU A 99 -2.54 1.39 0.69
C LEU A 99 -4.02 1.01 0.67
N ILE A 100 -4.73 1.34 1.75
CA ILE A 100 -6.19 1.24 1.88
C ILE A 100 -6.68 2.51 2.57
N GLY A 101 -7.69 3.16 2.02
CA GLY A 101 -8.27 4.39 2.56
C GLY A 101 -8.22 5.54 1.57
N ARG A 102 -8.30 6.76 2.10
CA ARG A 102 -8.39 8.00 1.31
C ARG A 102 -7.15 8.87 1.45
N GLN A 103 -6.76 9.51 0.35
CA GLN A 103 -5.78 10.58 0.34
C GLN A 103 -6.18 11.61 -0.74
N GLY A 104 -6.47 12.83 -0.32
CA GLY A 104 -7.06 13.84 -1.21
C GLY A 104 -8.44 13.39 -1.73
N ASN A 105 -8.61 13.40 -3.04
CA ASN A 105 -9.86 12.98 -3.70
C ASN A 105 -9.87 11.49 -4.10
N GLU A 106 -8.75 10.79 -3.91
CA GLU A 106 -8.60 9.39 -4.27
C GLU A 106 -8.91 8.46 -3.09
N GLU A 107 -9.42 7.27 -3.42
CA GLU A 107 -9.70 6.21 -2.45
C GLU A 107 -9.29 4.85 -3.02
N ILE A 108 -8.70 4.02 -2.16
CA ILE A 108 -8.48 2.59 -2.41
C ILE A 108 -9.25 1.83 -1.33
N ARG A 109 -10.18 0.98 -1.74
CA ARG A 109 -11.01 0.16 -0.86
C ARG A 109 -10.44 -1.26 -0.76
N ILE A 110 -10.77 -1.97 0.29
CA ILE A 110 -10.35 -3.38 0.46
C ILE A 110 -10.79 -4.22 -0.74
N ARG A 111 -12.01 -4.02 -1.24
CA ARG A 111 -12.54 -4.76 -2.41
C ARG A 111 -11.69 -4.56 -3.67
N ASP A 112 -11.08 -3.38 -3.84
CA ASP A 112 -10.23 -3.08 -5.00
C ASP A 112 -8.94 -3.91 -4.99
N ILE A 113 -8.53 -4.38 -3.81
CA ILE A 113 -7.39 -5.28 -3.61
C ILE A 113 -7.83 -6.75 -3.69
N CYS A 114 -8.93 -7.10 -3.03
CA CYS A 114 -9.42 -8.48 -2.95
C CYS A 114 -9.78 -9.08 -4.31
N GLN A 115 -10.21 -8.26 -5.28
CA GLN A 115 -10.45 -8.74 -6.65
C GLN A 115 -9.23 -9.42 -7.30
N PHE A 116 -8.02 -9.10 -6.86
CA PHE A 116 -6.77 -9.66 -7.39
C PHE A 116 -6.23 -10.82 -6.57
N SER A 117 -6.62 -10.94 -5.30
CA SER A 117 -6.19 -12.04 -4.42
C SER A 117 -7.07 -13.28 -4.54
N GLY A 118 -8.29 -13.14 -5.05
CA GLY A 118 -9.30 -14.18 -5.01
C GLY A 118 -9.90 -14.39 -3.62
N ASP A 119 -9.60 -13.50 -2.68
CA ASP A 119 -10.05 -13.55 -1.30
C ASP A 119 -11.30 -12.66 -1.08
N CYS A 120 -12.09 -12.93 -0.06
CA CYS A 120 -13.14 -12.00 0.34
C CYS A 120 -12.61 -10.95 1.32
N GLU A 121 -13.28 -9.80 1.40
CA GLU A 121 -12.87 -8.66 2.22
C GLU A 121 -12.66 -9.06 3.70
N THR A 122 -13.55 -9.89 4.24
CA THR A 122 -13.47 -10.36 5.64
C THR A 122 -12.27 -11.26 5.90
N SER A 123 -11.97 -12.17 4.96
CA SER A 123 -10.77 -13.01 5.04
C SER A 123 -9.50 -12.15 4.97
N PHE A 124 -9.44 -11.24 4.01
CA PHE A 124 -8.29 -10.34 3.84
C PHE A 124 -7.99 -9.54 5.11
N ILE A 125 -9.02 -9.00 5.79
CA ILE A 125 -8.87 -8.25 7.05
C ILE A 125 -8.24 -9.12 8.15
N THR A 126 -8.50 -10.41 8.20
CA THR A 126 -7.94 -11.30 9.24
C THR A 126 -6.43 -11.51 9.12
N HIS A 127 -5.85 -11.24 7.96
CA HIS A 127 -4.41 -11.34 7.74
C HIS A 127 -3.61 -10.19 8.38
N PHE A 128 -4.25 -9.06 8.73
CA PHE A 128 -3.56 -7.97 9.44
C PHE A 128 -3.20 -8.40 10.86
N ASN A 129 -1.96 -8.77 11.02
CA ASN A 129 -1.42 -9.30 12.26
C ASN A 129 -0.96 -8.20 13.24
N ARG A 130 -0.29 -8.60 14.33
CA ARG A 130 0.17 -7.69 15.39
C ARG A 130 1.43 -6.90 15.03
N ARG A 131 2.10 -7.18 13.91
CA ARG A 131 3.30 -6.45 13.49
C ARG A 131 2.97 -4.99 13.14
N LEU A 132 1.78 -4.75 12.60
CA LEU A 132 1.34 -3.40 12.29
C LEU A 132 0.79 -2.73 13.54
N PRO A 133 1.28 -1.55 13.92
CA PRO A 133 0.67 -0.76 14.98
C PRO A 133 -0.74 -0.34 14.55
N LYS A 134 -1.70 -0.44 15.49
CA LYS A 134 -3.09 -0.12 15.24
C LYS A 134 -3.48 1.12 16.04
N TYR A 135 -3.94 2.13 15.33
CA TYR A 135 -4.39 3.40 15.88
C TYR A 135 -5.92 3.46 15.81
N TYR A 136 -6.56 3.56 16.96
CA TYR A 136 -8.02 3.60 17.07
C TYR A 136 -8.49 5.02 17.26
N TYR A 137 -9.39 5.47 16.37
CA TYR A 137 -9.97 6.82 16.43
C TYR A 137 -11.46 6.74 16.73
N ARG A 138 -11.94 7.68 17.55
CA ARG A 138 -13.38 7.91 17.79
C ARG A 138 -13.65 9.41 17.68
N HIS A 139 -14.62 9.78 16.83
CA HIS A 139 -14.94 11.19 16.54
C HIS A 139 -13.71 12.03 16.16
N GLY A 140 -12.81 11.48 15.35
CA GLY A 140 -11.57 12.13 14.89
C GLY A 140 -10.46 12.24 15.95
N LYS A 141 -10.66 11.72 17.16
CA LYS A 141 -9.64 11.72 18.24
C LYS A 141 -9.03 10.33 18.39
N LEU A 142 -7.71 10.27 18.51
CA LEU A 142 -6.99 9.05 18.84
C LEU A 142 -7.37 8.63 20.28
N VAL A 143 -7.90 7.42 20.43
CA VAL A 143 -8.37 6.89 21.74
C VAL A 143 -7.52 5.72 22.24
N HIS A 144 -6.84 5.01 21.35
CA HIS A 144 -6.00 3.88 21.74
C HIS A 144 -4.94 3.60 20.66
N VAL A 145 -3.80 3.09 21.07
CA VAL A 145 -2.75 2.56 20.19
C VAL A 145 -2.39 1.15 20.68
N SER A 146 -2.41 0.19 19.78
CA SER A 146 -1.93 -1.17 20.03
C SER A 146 -0.73 -1.44 19.14
N SER A 147 0.42 -1.71 19.75
CA SER A 147 1.65 -2.10 19.06
C SER A 147 2.26 -3.31 19.76
N MET A 148 3.09 -4.08 19.05
CA MET A 148 4.00 -5.02 19.72
C MET A 148 5.10 -4.19 20.37
N ASN A 149 5.22 -4.32 21.69
CA ASN A 149 6.39 -3.89 22.45
C ASN A 149 7.48 -4.95 22.32
#